data_a02b263aab3998ecf96c4cd92e579f45
#
_entry.id   a02b263aab3998ecf96c4cd92e579f45
#
_cell.length_a   1.000
_cell.length_b   1.000
_cell.length_c   1.000
_cell.angle_alpha   90.00
_cell.angle_beta   90.00
_cell.angle_gamma   90.00
#
_symmetry.space_group_name_H-M   'P 1'
#
loop_
_entity.id
_entity.type
_entity.pdbx_description
1 polymer ?
#
loop_
_entity_poly.entity_id
_entity_poly.type
_entity_poly.pdbx_seq_one_letter_code
_entity_poly.pdbx_strand_id
1 'polypeptide(L)'
;FTSGRTLDAEAVKECLEDLIAVHDRARGDLKIESIEADGLIVTIHTEQPVPALLNYLSDPYGCIIDMQAGVTDDGNVAGTGPYRAVQVETDQGLTLVKNDNYWNGTPKLDRIEVKTIRDGDTMTMALQSGELDAAYGLPYSNLILFRDEPYTISSADTSRTFFGQFNGSSEVLQDDRVREAVIGAIDREGFVNTLMEGNGSVAEGPFPSYFAFGDSKVQEESYDLEYSRELLAEAGWTDEDGDGYVEKDGKRLTICWLTYPSRQELPLLAESAQASLKKIGIEVQIQCTANHLELLKKGNWDVYVSAFVSAPTGDPEYFFTTHCLQDSSKNRGGYYSETFEMLEQQLSGEFDTEKRTELAIEMTQTLLDDHMFFFASHLKMSMVSGEGVTGLTA
;
A
#
# COMPACT_ATOMS: atom_id res chain seq x y z
N PHE A 1 26.57 -1.56 -18.28
CA PHE A 1 26.50 -0.61 -17.16
C PHE A 1 27.02 0.77 -17.57
N THR A 2 26.60 1.80 -16.82
CA THR A 2 27.12 3.18 -17.02
C THR A 2 28.61 3.32 -16.71
N SER A 3 29.21 2.36 -16.01
CA SER A 3 30.67 2.24 -15.80
C SER A 3 31.43 1.82 -17.08
N GLY A 4 30.75 1.22 -18.05
CA GLY A 4 31.34 0.60 -19.23
C GLY A 4 31.58 -0.91 -19.12
N ARG A 5 31.36 -1.51 -17.94
CA ARG A 5 31.38 -2.97 -17.79
C ARG A 5 30.18 -3.58 -18.53
N THR A 6 30.38 -4.74 -19.17
CA THR A 6 29.29 -5.52 -19.79
C THR A 6 28.44 -6.17 -18.71
N LEU A 7 27.11 -6.15 -18.89
CA LEU A 7 26.20 -6.96 -18.10
C LEU A 7 26.22 -8.39 -18.64
N ASP A 8 26.67 -9.32 -17.82
CA ASP A 8 26.69 -10.76 -18.05
C ASP A 8 26.13 -11.52 -16.84
N ALA A 9 26.08 -12.83 -16.91
CA ALA A 9 25.54 -13.66 -15.82
C ALA A 9 26.35 -13.54 -14.52
N GLU A 10 27.67 -13.35 -14.62
CA GLU A 10 28.52 -13.17 -13.44
C GLU A 10 28.22 -11.85 -12.71
N ALA A 11 27.98 -10.76 -13.46
CA ALA A 11 27.59 -9.48 -12.86
C ALA A 11 26.24 -9.55 -12.14
N VAL A 12 25.28 -10.31 -12.67
CA VAL A 12 23.97 -10.55 -12.01
C VAL A 12 24.18 -11.37 -10.74
N LYS A 13 24.96 -12.45 -10.82
CA LYS A 13 25.28 -13.30 -9.68
C LYS A 13 25.93 -12.52 -8.55
N GLU A 14 27.02 -11.76 -8.84
CA GLU A 14 27.69 -10.89 -7.85
C GLU A 14 26.71 -9.99 -7.13
N CYS A 15 25.78 -9.35 -7.88
CA CYS A 15 24.80 -8.42 -7.32
C CYS A 15 23.76 -9.11 -6.43
N LEU A 16 23.22 -10.26 -6.86
CA LEU A 16 22.21 -10.99 -6.09
C LEU A 16 22.79 -11.68 -4.86
N GLU A 17 24.04 -12.20 -4.94
CA GLU A 17 24.73 -12.78 -3.79
C GLU A 17 25.01 -11.72 -2.70
N ASP A 18 25.43 -10.52 -3.09
CA ASP A 18 25.58 -9.39 -2.15
C ASP A 18 24.22 -9.00 -1.55
N LEU A 19 23.19 -8.86 -2.39
CA LEU A 19 21.83 -8.53 -1.95
C LEU A 19 21.34 -9.47 -0.83
N ILE A 20 21.40 -10.78 -1.05
CA ILE A 20 20.91 -11.74 -0.04
C ILE A 20 21.82 -11.83 1.20
N ALA A 21 23.09 -11.40 1.08
CA ALA A 21 23.99 -11.33 2.22
C ALA A 21 23.65 -10.18 3.17
N VAL A 22 23.23 -9.02 2.64
CA VAL A 22 23.08 -7.77 3.44
C VAL A 22 21.61 -7.35 3.65
N HIS A 23 20.67 -7.84 2.86
CA HIS A 23 19.28 -7.40 2.89
C HIS A 23 18.34 -8.50 3.40
N ASP A 24 17.94 -8.43 4.67
CA ASP A 24 17.17 -9.50 5.34
C ASP A 24 15.82 -9.79 4.65
N ARG A 25 15.10 -8.76 4.18
CA ARG A 25 13.84 -8.94 3.46
C ARG A 25 14.07 -9.68 2.14
N ALA A 26 15.05 -9.24 1.33
CA ALA A 26 15.34 -9.91 0.07
C ALA A 26 15.73 -11.39 0.26
N ARG A 27 16.52 -11.68 1.32
CA ARG A 27 16.85 -13.07 1.68
C ARG A 27 15.61 -13.88 2.01
N GLY A 28 14.68 -13.31 2.79
CA GLY A 28 13.42 -13.96 3.18
C GLY A 28 12.47 -14.18 2.01
N ASP A 29 12.36 -13.21 1.10
CA ASP A 29 11.46 -13.27 -0.06
C ASP A 29 12.00 -14.23 -1.14
N LEU A 30 13.28 -14.09 -1.51
CA LEU A 30 13.89 -14.82 -2.63
C LEU A 30 14.27 -16.26 -2.27
N LYS A 31 14.59 -16.55 -1.00
CA LYS A 31 14.99 -17.88 -0.51
C LYS A 31 16.02 -18.59 -1.41
N ILE A 32 17.02 -17.81 -1.88
CA ILE A 32 18.05 -18.29 -2.78
C ILE A 32 19.04 -19.18 -2.02
N GLU A 33 19.21 -20.44 -2.46
CA GLU A 33 20.23 -21.36 -1.97
C GLU A 33 21.55 -21.15 -2.68
N SER A 34 21.52 -21.05 -4.04
CA SER A 34 22.72 -20.86 -4.85
C SER A 34 22.41 -20.20 -6.20
N ILE A 35 23.42 -19.56 -6.78
CA ILE A 35 23.34 -18.94 -8.12
C ILE A 35 24.49 -19.46 -8.98
N GLU A 36 24.17 -19.95 -10.16
CA GLU A 36 25.14 -20.35 -11.17
C GLU A 36 25.13 -19.33 -12.32
N ALA A 37 26.32 -19.01 -12.84
CA ALA A 37 26.50 -18.12 -13.98
C ALA A 37 27.29 -18.83 -15.09
N ASP A 38 26.72 -18.84 -16.32
CA ASP A 38 27.39 -19.36 -17.52
C ASP A 38 27.12 -18.42 -18.69
N GLY A 39 28.09 -17.60 -19.05
CA GLY A 39 27.99 -16.62 -20.11
C GLY A 39 26.88 -15.57 -19.89
N LEU A 40 25.72 -15.78 -20.50
CA LEU A 40 24.52 -14.93 -20.34
C LEU A 40 23.38 -15.63 -19.61
N ILE A 41 23.61 -16.85 -19.11
CA ILE A 41 22.61 -17.63 -18.40
C ILE A 41 22.86 -17.55 -16.91
N VAL A 42 21.83 -17.11 -16.16
CA VAL A 42 21.79 -17.15 -14.70
C VAL A 42 20.82 -18.25 -14.28
N THR A 43 21.30 -19.20 -13.47
CA THR A 43 20.45 -20.24 -12.87
C THR A 43 20.36 -19.98 -11.36
N ILE A 44 19.14 -19.80 -10.87
CA ILE A 44 18.87 -19.58 -9.46
C ILE A 44 18.24 -20.84 -8.88
N HIS A 45 18.85 -21.39 -7.84
CA HIS A 45 18.31 -22.47 -7.03
C HIS A 45 17.76 -21.90 -5.74
N THR A 46 16.55 -22.28 -5.38
CA THR A 46 15.88 -21.82 -4.16
C THR A 46 15.76 -22.94 -3.13
N GLU A 47 15.82 -22.63 -1.84
CA GLU A 47 15.72 -23.59 -0.72
C GLU A 47 14.38 -24.35 -0.70
N GLN A 48 13.33 -23.72 -1.25
CA GLN A 48 11.98 -24.25 -1.39
C GLN A 48 11.32 -23.63 -2.62
N PRO A 49 10.15 -24.11 -3.08
CA PRO A 49 9.38 -23.45 -4.13
C PRO A 49 9.11 -21.99 -3.80
N VAL A 50 9.34 -21.08 -4.75
CA VAL A 50 9.05 -19.64 -4.65
C VAL A 50 8.33 -19.21 -5.93
N PRO A 51 7.01 -19.43 -6.03
CA PRO A 51 6.22 -19.08 -7.21
C PRO A 51 6.31 -17.61 -7.59
N ALA A 52 6.39 -16.72 -6.61
CA ALA A 52 6.50 -15.27 -6.79
C ALA A 52 7.94 -14.76 -7.01
N LEU A 53 8.93 -15.63 -7.30
CA LEU A 53 10.35 -15.25 -7.43
C LEU A 53 10.55 -14.10 -8.42
N LEU A 54 9.93 -14.15 -9.59
CA LEU A 54 10.07 -13.09 -10.61
C LEU A 54 9.44 -11.77 -10.15
N ASN A 55 8.33 -11.84 -9.41
CA ASN A 55 7.70 -10.68 -8.81
C ASN A 55 8.65 -10.05 -7.77
N TYR A 56 9.21 -10.85 -6.88
CA TYR A 56 10.15 -10.36 -5.87
C TYR A 56 11.42 -9.75 -6.49
N LEU A 57 11.95 -10.32 -7.57
CA LEU A 57 13.10 -9.75 -8.31
C LEU A 57 12.75 -8.41 -8.99
N SER A 58 11.48 -8.06 -9.16
CA SER A 58 11.04 -6.76 -9.68
C SER A 58 10.96 -5.67 -8.60
N ASP A 59 11.09 -6.01 -7.33
CA ASP A 59 11.20 -5.02 -6.23
C ASP A 59 12.47 -4.16 -6.42
N PRO A 60 12.47 -2.87 -6.03
CA PRO A 60 13.66 -2.01 -6.14
C PRO A 60 14.95 -2.60 -5.58
N TYR A 61 14.88 -3.47 -4.57
CA TYR A 61 16.09 -4.16 -4.10
C TYR A 61 16.70 -5.09 -5.14
N GLY A 62 15.92 -5.60 -6.08
CA GLY A 62 16.37 -6.47 -7.18
C GLY A 62 17.12 -5.75 -8.31
N CYS A 63 17.34 -4.44 -8.21
CA CYS A 63 18.08 -3.68 -9.22
C CYS A 63 19.52 -4.20 -9.37
N ILE A 64 19.91 -4.54 -10.59
CA ILE A 64 21.25 -5.02 -10.91
C ILE A 64 22.18 -3.82 -11.15
N ILE A 65 23.23 -3.74 -10.36
CA ILE A 65 24.27 -2.70 -10.42
C ILE A 65 25.64 -3.33 -10.68
N ASP A 66 26.60 -2.51 -11.14
CA ASP A 66 27.98 -2.95 -11.27
C ASP A 66 28.68 -2.95 -9.90
N MET A 67 28.76 -4.11 -9.28
CA MET A 67 29.39 -4.29 -7.97
C MET A 67 30.89 -3.95 -7.97
N GLN A 68 31.58 -4.08 -9.13
CA GLN A 68 32.99 -3.73 -9.25
C GLN A 68 33.25 -2.23 -9.31
N ALA A 69 32.28 -1.45 -9.80
CA ALA A 69 32.33 0.01 -9.73
C ALA A 69 32.07 0.52 -8.30
N GLY A 70 31.37 -0.28 -7.49
CA GLY A 70 31.03 0.05 -6.13
C GLY A 70 29.97 1.15 -6.01
N VAL A 71 29.76 1.60 -4.76
CA VAL A 71 28.90 2.72 -4.42
C VAL A 71 29.81 3.92 -4.14
N THR A 72 29.52 5.07 -4.75
CA THR A 72 30.28 6.30 -4.50
C THR A 72 29.95 6.88 -3.12
N ASP A 73 30.75 7.81 -2.60
CA ASP A 73 30.58 8.42 -1.27
C ASP A 73 29.22 9.16 -1.14
N ASP A 74 28.63 9.62 -2.26
CA ASP A 74 27.32 10.25 -2.33
C ASP A 74 26.17 9.25 -2.57
N GLY A 75 26.46 7.94 -2.55
CA GLY A 75 25.47 6.88 -2.71
C GLY A 75 25.09 6.56 -4.15
N ASN A 76 25.84 7.05 -5.14
CA ASN A 76 25.58 6.79 -6.55
C ASN A 76 26.12 5.42 -6.98
N VAL A 77 25.44 4.78 -7.94
CA VAL A 77 25.76 3.45 -8.46
C VAL A 77 25.77 3.41 -9.99
N ALA A 78 26.53 2.48 -10.56
CA ALA A 78 26.54 2.24 -12.00
C ALA A 78 25.47 1.20 -12.36
N GLY A 79 24.34 1.65 -12.88
CA GLY A 79 23.24 0.81 -13.37
C GLY A 79 23.26 0.67 -14.90
N THR A 80 22.14 0.11 -15.45
CA THR A 80 21.92 -0.09 -16.88
C THR A 80 20.84 0.79 -17.47
N GLY A 81 20.33 1.75 -16.70
CA GLY A 81 19.22 2.62 -17.06
C GLY A 81 19.54 3.68 -18.12
N PRO A 82 18.51 4.39 -18.61
CA PRO A 82 18.66 5.46 -19.62
C PRO A 82 19.36 6.71 -19.08
N TYR A 83 19.38 6.89 -17.79
CA TYR A 83 20.04 7.99 -17.10
C TYR A 83 20.98 7.46 -16.02
N ARG A 84 22.01 8.25 -15.71
CA ARG A 84 22.90 8.00 -14.58
C ARG A 84 22.87 9.19 -13.63
N ALA A 85 22.86 8.94 -12.34
CA ALA A 85 23.00 9.99 -11.34
C ALA A 85 24.42 10.55 -11.38
N VAL A 86 24.56 11.85 -11.25
CA VAL A 86 25.84 12.56 -11.15
C VAL A 86 25.95 13.37 -9.87
N GLN A 87 24.84 13.54 -9.17
CA GLN A 87 24.74 14.19 -7.86
C GLN A 87 23.56 13.59 -7.13
N VAL A 88 23.75 13.14 -5.90
CA VAL A 88 22.70 12.65 -5.02
C VAL A 88 22.82 13.42 -3.70
N GLU A 89 21.75 14.14 -3.35
CA GLU A 89 21.68 14.90 -2.09
C GLU A 89 20.54 14.31 -1.26
N THR A 90 20.91 13.59 -0.23
CA THR A 90 19.93 12.93 0.65
C THR A 90 18.86 13.93 1.13
N ASP A 91 17.59 13.56 0.99
CA ASP A 91 16.43 14.37 1.35
C ASP A 91 16.22 15.67 0.57
N GLN A 92 17.08 16.02 -0.38
CA GLN A 92 16.95 17.23 -1.20
C GLN A 92 16.62 16.89 -2.66
N GLY A 93 17.28 15.87 -3.23
CA GLY A 93 17.02 15.44 -4.59
C GLY A 93 18.22 14.83 -5.27
N LEU A 94 18.15 14.73 -6.59
CA LEU A 94 19.23 14.17 -7.39
C LEU A 94 19.27 14.79 -8.79
N THR A 95 20.46 14.77 -9.39
CA THR A 95 20.66 15.15 -10.76
C THR A 95 20.99 13.94 -11.61
N LEU A 96 20.24 13.74 -12.67
CA LEU A 96 20.44 12.70 -13.66
C LEU A 96 20.94 13.32 -14.97
N VAL A 97 21.89 12.64 -15.63
CA VAL A 97 22.29 12.95 -17.01
C VAL A 97 22.08 11.72 -17.89
N LYS A 98 21.86 11.92 -19.17
CA LYS A 98 21.61 10.82 -20.10
C LYS A 98 22.79 9.84 -20.12
N ASN A 99 22.46 8.58 -20.34
CA ASN A 99 23.42 7.51 -20.61
C ASN A 99 23.55 7.37 -22.14
N ASP A 100 24.62 7.90 -22.70
CA ASP A 100 24.86 7.85 -24.17
C ASP A 100 25.06 6.42 -24.68
N ASN A 101 25.36 5.46 -23.80
CA ASN A 101 25.52 4.05 -24.09
C ASN A 101 24.29 3.21 -23.71
N TYR A 102 23.13 3.83 -23.53
CA TYR A 102 21.93 3.09 -23.16
C TYR A 102 21.56 2.08 -24.25
N TRP A 103 21.36 0.84 -23.84
CA TRP A 103 21.13 -0.30 -24.71
C TRP A 103 19.83 -0.22 -25.55
N ASN A 104 18.84 0.52 -25.09
CA ASN A 104 17.54 0.67 -25.76
C ASN A 104 17.34 2.07 -26.35
N GLY A 105 18.35 2.59 -27.04
CA GLY A 105 18.28 3.84 -27.78
C GLY A 105 18.81 5.05 -27.00
N THR A 106 18.63 6.25 -27.56
CA THR A 106 19.15 7.50 -26.97
C THR A 106 18.05 8.19 -26.16
N PRO A 107 18.29 8.47 -24.87
CA PRO A 107 17.37 9.25 -24.04
C PRO A 107 17.14 10.64 -24.64
N LYS A 108 15.89 11.14 -24.55
CA LYS A 108 15.50 12.41 -25.16
C LYS A 108 16.00 13.63 -24.39
N LEU A 109 16.02 13.56 -23.07
CA LEU A 109 16.46 14.65 -22.22
C LEU A 109 17.96 14.51 -21.92
N ASP A 110 18.69 15.60 -21.97
CA ASP A 110 20.13 15.60 -21.61
C ASP A 110 20.33 15.52 -20.10
N ARG A 111 19.42 16.14 -19.34
CA ARG A 111 19.49 16.27 -17.89
C ARG A 111 18.10 16.26 -17.27
N ILE A 112 17.96 15.66 -16.09
CA ILE A 112 16.77 15.68 -15.24
C ILE A 112 17.21 16.08 -13.83
N GLU A 113 16.55 17.06 -13.25
CA GLU A 113 16.70 17.43 -11.85
C GLU A 113 15.48 16.98 -11.07
N VAL A 114 15.66 16.13 -10.09
CA VAL A 114 14.59 15.68 -9.18
C VAL A 114 14.76 16.43 -7.87
N LYS A 115 13.73 17.17 -7.45
CA LYS A 115 13.71 17.90 -6.17
C LYS A 115 12.76 17.18 -5.20
N THR A 116 13.18 16.98 -3.96
CA THR A 116 12.33 16.46 -2.90
C THR A 116 11.69 17.63 -2.15
N ILE A 117 10.40 17.86 -2.38
CA ILE A 117 9.62 18.91 -1.70
C ILE A 117 8.57 18.21 -0.84
N ARG A 118 8.71 18.29 0.49
CA ARG A 118 7.81 17.59 1.42
C ARG A 118 6.50 18.33 1.68
N ASP A 119 6.51 19.64 1.54
CA ASP A 119 5.34 20.48 1.73
C ASP A 119 4.57 20.61 0.42
N GLY A 120 3.30 20.16 0.43
CA GLY A 120 2.48 20.11 -0.77
C GLY A 120 2.11 21.48 -1.33
N ASP A 121 1.93 22.49 -0.49
CA ASP A 121 1.63 23.86 -0.93
C ASP A 121 2.85 24.51 -1.57
N THR A 122 4.04 24.28 -1.01
CA THR A 122 5.31 24.71 -1.59
C THR A 122 5.51 24.06 -2.96
N MET A 123 5.24 22.75 -3.10
CA MET A 123 5.34 22.03 -4.38
C MET A 123 4.34 22.59 -5.40
N THR A 124 3.11 22.88 -4.97
CA THR A 124 2.08 23.51 -5.79
C THR A 124 2.53 24.86 -6.34
N MET A 125 3.05 25.74 -5.47
CA MET A 125 3.55 27.05 -5.87
C MET A 125 4.76 26.96 -6.80
N ALA A 126 5.66 26.02 -6.58
CA ALA A 126 6.83 25.80 -7.43
C ALA A 126 6.44 25.36 -8.85
N LEU A 127 5.40 24.49 -8.98
CA LEU A 127 4.86 24.11 -10.29
C LEU A 127 4.14 25.30 -10.97
N GLN A 128 3.33 26.08 -10.24
CA GLN A 128 2.65 27.24 -10.80
C GLN A 128 3.60 28.37 -11.26
N SER A 129 4.74 28.53 -10.56
CA SER A 129 5.74 29.52 -10.92
C SER A 129 6.65 29.11 -12.09
N GLY A 130 6.57 27.84 -12.54
CA GLY A 130 7.47 27.28 -13.54
C GLY A 130 8.87 26.94 -12.98
N GLU A 131 9.04 26.88 -11.67
CA GLU A 131 10.26 26.34 -11.05
C GLU A 131 10.38 24.83 -11.23
N LEU A 132 9.21 24.14 -11.30
CA LEU A 132 9.10 22.74 -11.65
C LEU A 132 8.40 22.59 -13.00
N ASP A 133 8.91 21.71 -13.84
CA ASP A 133 8.26 21.30 -15.09
C ASP A 133 7.16 20.26 -14.85
N ALA A 134 7.30 19.45 -13.79
CA ALA A 134 6.32 18.46 -13.38
C ALA A 134 6.37 18.20 -11.88
N ALA A 135 5.25 17.78 -11.30
CA ALA A 135 5.16 17.39 -9.88
C ALA A 135 4.39 16.08 -9.72
N TYR A 136 4.90 15.18 -8.90
CA TYR A 136 4.28 13.92 -8.55
C TYR A 136 3.79 13.93 -7.11
N GLY A 137 2.50 13.57 -6.91
CA GLY A 137 1.93 13.47 -5.57
C GLY A 137 1.57 14.81 -4.93
N LEU A 138 1.11 15.78 -5.71
CA LEU A 138 0.48 17.00 -5.18
C LEU A 138 -0.71 16.64 -4.29
N PRO A 139 -1.01 17.45 -3.24
CA PRO A 139 -2.25 17.31 -2.51
C PRO A 139 -3.44 17.32 -3.45
N TYR A 140 -4.37 16.38 -3.30
CA TYR A 140 -5.51 16.29 -4.20
C TYR A 140 -6.40 17.54 -4.15
N SER A 141 -6.52 18.21 -3.00
CA SER A 141 -7.19 19.50 -2.87
C SER A 141 -6.59 20.61 -3.77
N ASN A 142 -5.32 20.47 -4.15
CA ASN A 142 -4.64 21.44 -4.99
C ASN A 142 -4.69 21.08 -6.49
N LEU A 143 -5.12 19.86 -6.85
CA LEU A 143 -5.23 19.43 -8.25
C LEU A 143 -6.21 20.28 -9.07
N ILE A 144 -7.21 20.87 -8.41
CA ILE A 144 -8.15 21.78 -9.06
C ILE A 144 -7.46 22.99 -9.73
N LEU A 145 -6.31 23.42 -9.23
CA LEU A 145 -5.54 24.54 -9.76
C LEU A 145 -4.86 24.24 -11.10
N PHE A 146 -4.84 22.96 -11.50
CA PHE A 146 -4.13 22.44 -12.67
C PHE A 146 -5.05 21.74 -13.68
N ARG A 147 -6.39 21.88 -13.54
CA ARG A 147 -7.35 21.23 -14.44
C ARG A 147 -7.39 21.82 -15.85
N ASP A 148 -7.01 23.07 -15.96
CA ASP A 148 -7.06 23.81 -17.23
C ASP A 148 -5.64 23.94 -17.82
N GLU A 149 -5.58 24.17 -19.15
CA GLU A 149 -4.32 24.48 -19.81
C GLU A 149 -3.58 25.64 -19.12
N PRO A 150 -2.24 25.61 -19.06
CA PRO A 150 -1.37 24.74 -19.88
C PRO A 150 -0.96 23.42 -19.22
N TYR A 151 -1.62 23.00 -18.16
CA TYR A 151 -1.25 21.80 -17.38
C TYR A 151 -1.91 20.54 -17.92
N THR A 152 -1.25 19.41 -17.65
CA THR A 152 -1.81 18.07 -17.91
C THR A 152 -1.73 17.26 -16.63
N ILE A 153 -2.85 16.66 -16.21
CA ILE A 153 -2.91 15.74 -15.07
C ILE A 153 -3.03 14.32 -15.60
N SER A 154 -2.09 13.46 -15.23
CA SER A 154 -2.16 12.02 -15.40
C SER A 154 -2.34 11.36 -14.03
N SER A 155 -3.42 10.61 -13.83
CA SER A 155 -3.70 9.91 -12.58
C SER A 155 -3.78 8.42 -12.81
N ALA A 156 -3.23 7.64 -11.90
CA ALA A 156 -3.29 6.18 -11.93
C ALA A 156 -3.65 5.62 -10.55
N ASP A 157 -4.41 4.52 -10.55
CA ASP A 157 -4.65 3.74 -9.34
C ASP A 157 -3.35 3.09 -8.88
N THR A 158 -3.13 3.08 -7.57
CA THR A 158 -1.99 2.42 -6.95
C THR A 158 -2.47 1.27 -6.07
N SER A 159 -1.60 0.33 -5.74
CA SER A 159 -1.89 -0.70 -4.74
C SER A 159 -1.77 -0.21 -3.28
N ARG A 160 -1.80 1.10 -3.05
CA ARG A 160 -1.88 1.65 -1.70
C ARG A 160 -3.33 1.65 -1.21
N THR A 161 -3.60 0.82 -0.23
CA THR A 161 -4.92 0.61 0.34
C THR A 161 -4.99 1.20 1.75
N PHE A 162 -6.09 1.88 2.06
CA PHE A 162 -6.45 2.32 3.40
C PHE A 162 -7.42 1.31 3.99
N PHE A 163 -7.05 0.71 5.11
CA PHE A 163 -7.81 -0.38 5.71
C PHE A 163 -7.69 -0.38 7.23
N GLY A 164 -8.66 -0.98 7.89
CA GLY A 164 -8.69 -1.17 9.33
C GLY A 164 -8.59 -2.62 9.73
N GLN A 165 -8.00 -2.85 10.91
CA GLN A 165 -7.96 -4.12 11.60
C GLN A 165 -8.71 -3.98 12.91
N PHE A 166 -9.61 -4.91 13.21
CA PHE A 166 -10.28 -4.99 14.49
C PHE A 166 -9.40 -5.71 15.51
N ASN A 167 -9.40 -5.23 16.74
CA ASN A 167 -8.67 -5.87 17.84
C ASN A 167 -9.48 -7.05 18.37
N GLY A 168 -9.05 -8.26 18.09
CA GLY A 168 -9.68 -9.48 18.59
C GLY A 168 -9.70 -9.64 20.12
N SER A 169 -8.97 -8.79 20.86
CA SER A 169 -9.01 -8.75 22.33
C SER A 169 -9.98 -7.68 22.89
N SER A 170 -10.60 -6.89 22.02
CA SER A 170 -11.58 -5.87 22.44
C SER A 170 -12.89 -6.52 22.91
N GLU A 171 -13.35 -6.21 24.12
CA GLU A 171 -14.61 -6.76 24.64
C GLU A 171 -15.82 -6.41 23.74
N VAL A 172 -15.87 -5.19 23.23
CA VAL A 172 -17.02 -4.69 22.44
C VAL A 172 -17.03 -5.25 21.03
N LEU A 173 -15.89 -5.76 20.53
CA LEU A 173 -15.74 -6.31 19.18
C LEU A 173 -15.65 -7.84 19.15
N GLN A 174 -15.95 -8.53 20.26
CA GLN A 174 -16.00 -10.02 20.29
C GLN A 174 -17.16 -10.57 19.46
N ASP A 175 -18.29 -9.88 19.46
CA ASP A 175 -19.46 -10.27 18.67
C ASP A 175 -19.26 -9.85 17.22
N ASP A 176 -19.32 -10.82 16.33
CA ASP A 176 -19.15 -10.64 14.88
C ASP A 176 -20.13 -9.61 14.30
N ARG A 177 -21.39 -9.65 14.74
CA ARG A 177 -22.44 -8.70 14.34
C ARG A 177 -22.07 -7.25 14.64
N VAL A 178 -21.30 -6.98 15.70
CA VAL A 178 -20.83 -5.63 16.00
C VAL A 178 -19.76 -5.19 15.01
N ARG A 179 -18.84 -6.09 14.62
CA ARG A 179 -17.84 -5.79 13.61
C ARG A 179 -18.48 -5.55 12.24
N GLU A 180 -19.39 -6.44 11.82
CA GLU A 180 -20.17 -6.31 10.61
C GLU A 180 -20.97 -4.99 10.59
N ALA A 181 -21.62 -4.61 11.69
CA ALA A 181 -22.33 -3.33 11.81
C ALA A 181 -21.40 -2.12 11.66
N VAL A 182 -20.17 -2.21 12.18
CA VAL A 182 -19.16 -1.16 12.01
C VAL A 182 -18.74 -1.04 10.55
N ILE A 183 -18.48 -2.16 9.88
CA ILE A 183 -18.09 -2.21 8.45
C ILE A 183 -19.22 -1.61 7.59
N GLY A 184 -20.45 -2.08 7.76
CA GLY A 184 -21.63 -1.62 7.01
C GLY A 184 -22.01 -0.15 7.27
N ALA A 185 -21.50 0.46 8.33
CA ALA A 185 -21.71 1.88 8.62
C ALA A 185 -20.60 2.82 8.17
N ILE A 186 -19.53 2.34 7.54
CA ILE A 186 -18.46 3.18 6.99
C ILE A 186 -18.85 3.66 5.59
N ASP A 187 -19.09 4.96 5.42
CA ASP A 187 -19.44 5.60 4.14
C ASP A 187 -18.19 5.73 3.24
N ARG A 188 -17.82 4.63 2.60
CA ARG A 188 -16.64 4.55 1.71
C ARG A 188 -16.80 5.42 0.47
N GLU A 189 -17.99 5.46 -0.13
CA GLU A 189 -18.28 6.31 -1.30
C GLU A 189 -18.19 7.80 -0.94
N GLY A 190 -18.80 8.20 0.17
CA GLY A 190 -18.71 9.56 0.67
C GLY A 190 -17.27 9.97 1.00
N PHE A 191 -16.49 9.06 1.57
CA PHE A 191 -15.06 9.27 1.83
C PHE A 191 -14.29 9.51 0.53
N VAL A 192 -14.40 8.63 -0.46
CA VAL A 192 -13.66 8.72 -1.74
C VAL A 192 -14.11 9.92 -2.56
N ASN A 193 -15.43 10.07 -2.76
CA ASN A 193 -15.95 11.05 -3.71
C ASN A 193 -15.95 12.48 -3.14
N THR A 194 -16.13 12.64 -1.82
CA THR A 194 -16.25 13.96 -1.19
C THR A 194 -14.95 14.38 -0.50
N LEU A 195 -14.39 13.54 0.38
CA LEU A 195 -13.24 13.93 1.19
C LEU A 195 -11.90 13.75 0.44
N MET A 196 -11.78 12.72 -0.39
CA MET A 196 -10.63 12.54 -1.28
C MET A 196 -10.81 13.23 -2.65
N GLU A 197 -11.95 13.90 -2.88
CA GLU A 197 -12.25 14.57 -4.16
C GLU A 197 -12.09 13.67 -5.42
N GLY A 198 -12.39 12.37 -5.27
CA GLY A 198 -12.25 11.37 -6.33
C GLY A 198 -10.80 10.90 -6.58
N ASN A 199 -9.84 11.26 -5.71
CA ASN A 199 -8.44 10.81 -5.82
C ASN A 199 -8.20 9.43 -5.17
N GLY A 200 -9.15 8.55 -5.33
CA GLY A 200 -9.14 7.16 -4.91
C GLY A 200 -10.22 6.39 -5.62
N SER A 201 -10.25 5.09 -5.38
CA SER A 201 -11.38 4.21 -5.68
C SER A 201 -11.84 3.56 -4.37
N VAL A 202 -13.13 3.27 -4.27
CA VAL A 202 -13.67 2.49 -3.14
C VAL A 202 -13.01 1.11 -3.16
N ALA A 203 -12.56 0.66 -2.00
CA ALA A 203 -11.98 -0.67 -1.86
C ALA A 203 -13.02 -1.65 -1.31
N GLU A 204 -13.11 -2.82 -1.91
CA GLU A 204 -13.86 -3.96 -1.40
C GLU A 204 -12.92 -5.01 -0.76
N GLY A 205 -11.64 -4.92 -1.06
CA GLY A 205 -10.59 -5.79 -0.53
C GLY A 205 -9.22 -5.11 -0.51
N PRO A 206 -8.15 -5.87 -0.27
CA PRO A 206 -6.79 -5.31 -0.24
C PRO A 206 -6.25 -4.91 -1.62
N PHE A 207 -6.85 -5.39 -2.72
CA PHE A 207 -6.27 -5.27 -4.06
C PHE A 207 -7.17 -4.51 -5.02
N PRO A 208 -6.67 -3.44 -5.68
CA PRO A 208 -7.43 -2.69 -6.68
C PRO A 208 -7.92 -3.56 -7.84
N SER A 209 -9.01 -3.12 -8.48
CA SER A 209 -9.69 -3.84 -9.56
C SER A 209 -8.86 -4.09 -10.82
N TYR A 210 -7.71 -3.44 -10.99
CA TYR A 210 -6.81 -3.71 -12.12
C TYR A 210 -6.00 -5.01 -11.96
N PHE A 211 -5.92 -5.58 -10.76
CA PHE A 211 -5.40 -6.94 -10.58
C PHE A 211 -6.47 -7.98 -10.94
N ALA A 212 -6.03 -9.12 -11.50
CA ALA A 212 -6.93 -10.23 -11.82
C ALA A 212 -7.63 -10.81 -10.58
N PHE A 213 -7.02 -10.64 -9.41
CA PHE A 213 -7.51 -11.04 -8.08
C PHE A 213 -8.04 -9.85 -7.24
N GLY A 214 -8.33 -8.70 -7.89
CA GLY A 214 -8.72 -7.47 -7.20
C GLY A 214 -10.23 -7.38 -6.90
N ASP A 215 -10.64 -6.23 -6.36
CA ASP A 215 -11.98 -5.91 -5.83
C ASP A 215 -13.15 -6.39 -6.67
N SER A 216 -13.06 -6.32 -8.00
CA SER A 216 -14.14 -6.76 -8.88
C SER A 216 -14.49 -8.26 -8.78
N LYS A 217 -13.76 -9.02 -7.97
CA LYS A 217 -13.91 -10.48 -7.79
C LYS A 217 -14.39 -10.88 -6.39
N VAL A 218 -14.48 -9.94 -5.48
CA VAL A 218 -14.89 -10.15 -4.08
C VAL A 218 -16.06 -9.25 -3.73
N GLN A 219 -16.68 -9.52 -2.59
CA GLN A 219 -17.80 -8.73 -2.07
C GLN A 219 -17.56 -8.42 -0.62
N GLU A 220 -17.55 -7.14 -0.28
CA GLU A 220 -17.56 -6.65 1.08
C GLU A 220 -18.93 -6.07 1.44
N GLU A 221 -19.21 -5.92 2.74
CA GLU A 221 -20.45 -5.37 3.25
C GLU A 221 -20.75 -4.00 2.66
N SER A 222 -21.97 -3.84 2.13
CA SER A 222 -22.43 -2.58 1.58
C SER A 222 -22.75 -1.58 2.69
N TYR A 223 -22.61 -0.27 2.38
CA TYR A 223 -23.04 0.77 3.31
C TYR A 223 -24.56 0.73 3.53
N ASP A 224 -24.97 0.23 4.70
CA ASP A 224 -26.38 0.11 5.11
C ASP A 224 -26.54 0.39 6.60
N LEU A 225 -27.00 1.61 6.92
CA LEU A 225 -27.20 2.04 8.30
C LEU A 225 -28.40 1.38 8.99
N GLU A 226 -29.40 0.93 8.24
CA GLU A 226 -30.55 0.22 8.82
C GLU A 226 -30.18 -1.19 9.23
N TYR A 227 -29.55 -1.91 8.32
CA TYR A 227 -29.02 -3.24 8.61
C TYR A 227 -27.98 -3.22 9.74
N SER A 228 -27.08 -2.23 9.74
CA SER A 228 -26.11 -2.07 10.84
C SER A 228 -26.79 -1.85 12.22
N ARG A 229 -27.91 -1.10 12.28
CA ARG A 229 -28.69 -0.96 13.53
C ARG A 229 -29.38 -2.25 13.95
N GLU A 230 -29.88 -3.03 12.98
CA GLU A 230 -30.50 -4.34 13.25
C GLU A 230 -29.47 -5.30 13.86
N LEU A 231 -28.27 -5.38 13.28
CA LEU A 231 -27.17 -6.19 13.83
C LEU A 231 -26.78 -5.78 15.26
N LEU A 232 -26.69 -4.47 15.55
CA LEU A 232 -26.42 -3.98 16.89
C LEU A 232 -27.52 -4.38 17.87
N ALA A 233 -28.80 -4.23 17.47
CA ALA A 233 -29.94 -4.62 18.30
C ALA A 233 -29.97 -6.12 18.58
N GLU A 234 -29.70 -6.97 17.56
CA GLU A 234 -29.58 -8.42 17.71
C GLU A 234 -28.40 -8.81 18.62
N ALA A 235 -27.31 -8.03 18.62
CA ALA A 235 -26.18 -8.20 19.52
C ALA A 235 -26.46 -7.68 20.94
N GLY A 236 -27.65 -7.08 21.16
CA GLY A 236 -28.12 -6.56 22.46
C GLY A 236 -27.67 -5.13 22.76
N TRP A 237 -27.27 -4.36 21.75
CA TRP A 237 -26.95 -2.95 21.87
C TRP A 237 -28.14 -2.10 21.46
N THR A 238 -28.71 -1.32 22.40
CA THR A 238 -29.90 -0.48 22.15
C THR A 238 -29.73 0.85 22.88
N ASP A 239 -30.29 1.94 22.35
CA ASP A 239 -30.35 3.24 23.02
C ASP A 239 -31.39 3.17 24.17
N GLU A 240 -30.90 2.96 25.39
CA GLU A 240 -31.76 2.74 26.58
C GLU A 240 -32.23 4.04 27.21
N ASP A 241 -31.47 5.12 27.10
CA ASP A 241 -31.76 6.40 27.75
C ASP A 241 -32.21 7.52 26.80
N GLY A 242 -32.16 7.27 25.49
CA GLY A 242 -32.63 8.18 24.44
C GLY A 242 -31.64 9.30 24.11
N ASP A 243 -30.35 9.12 24.42
CA ASP A 243 -29.31 10.12 24.14
C ASP A 243 -28.69 9.98 22.73
N GLY A 244 -29.09 8.95 21.99
CA GLY A 244 -28.68 8.66 20.62
C GLY A 244 -27.45 7.79 20.50
N TYR A 245 -26.98 7.19 21.60
CA TYR A 245 -25.97 6.16 21.63
C TYR A 245 -26.57 4.84 22.10
N VAL A 246 -25.93 3.74 21.74
CA VAL A 246 -26.40 2.41 22.14
C VAL A 246 -25.63 1.89 23.35
N GLU A 247 -26.36 1.25 24.27
CA GLU A 247 -25.85 0.67 25.51
C GLU A 247 -26.18 -0.84 25.54
N LYS A 248 -25.35 -1.54 26.32
CA LYS A 248 -25.59 -2.93 26.73
C LYS A 248 -25.10 -3.09 28.17
N ASP A 249 -25.98 -3.60 29.04
CA ASP A 249 -25.69 -3.75 30.48
C ASP A 249 -25.25 -2.42 31.16
N GLY A 250 -25.85 -1.28 30.73
CA GLY A 250 -25.55 0.05 31.21
C GLY A 250 -24.18 0.61 30.78
N LYS A 251 -23.52 -0.01 29.80
CA LYS A 251 -22.27 0.46 29.22
C LYS A 251 -22.52 0.92 27.78
N ARG A 252 -22.08 2.13 27.44
CA ARG A 252 -22.13 2.67 26.08
C ARG A 252 -21.16 1.94 25.16
N LEU A 253 -21.58 1.70 23.92
CA LEU A 253 -20.71 1.20 22.88
C LEU A 253 -19.76 2.30 22.42
N THR A 254 -18.52 2.22 22.87
CA THR A 254 -17.47 3.17 22.56
C THR A 254 -16.32 2.44 21.87
N ILE A 255 -15.88 2.94 20.72
CA ILE A 255 -14.78 2.39 19.90
C ILE A 255 -13.59 3.36 19.94
N CYS A 256 -12.43 2.88 20.37
CA CYS A 256 -11.17 3.58 20.26
C CYS A 256 -10.57 3.34 18.87
N TRP A 257 -10.61 4.36 18.01
CA TRP A 257 -10.08 4.36 16.66
C TRP A 257 -8.67 4.92 16.63
N LEU A 258 -7.68 4.05 16.43
CA LEU A 258 -6.26 4.41 16.39
C LEU A 258 -5.76 4.57 14.96
N THR A 259 -5.09 5.70 14.69
CA THR A 259 -4.44 5.97 13.40
C THR A 259 -3.27 6.96 13.56
N TYR A 260 -2.70 7.43 12.45
CA TYR A 260 -1.55 8.34 12.45
C TYR A 260 -1.65 9.44 11.37
N PRO A 261 -1.01 10.63 11.59
CA PRO A 261 -1.22 11.80 10.73
C PRO A 261 -0.29 11.88 9.51
N SER A 262 0.67 10.96 9.33
CA SER A 262 1.64 11.05 8.22
C SER A 262 1.04 10.72 6.84
N ARG A 263 -0.22 10.34 6.79
CA ARG A 263 -1.07 10.21 5.59
C ARG A 263 -2.32 11.04 5.83
N GLN A 264 -2.55 12.04 4.98
CA GLN A 264 -3.66 12.99 5.14
C GLN A 264 -5.05 12.32 5.10
N GLU A 265 -5.16 11.20 4.41
CA GLU A 265 -6.39 10.43 4.25
C GLU A 265 -6.83 9.76 5.57
N LEU A 266 -5.88 9.36 6.41
CA LEU A 266 -6.18 8.60 7.62
C LEU A 266 -6.95 9.40 8.69
N PRO A 267 -6.59 10.66 9.03
CA PRO A 267 -7.42 11.51 9.88
C PRO A 267 -8.81 11.76 9.28
N LEU A 268 -8.89 12.02 7.97
CA LEU A 268 -10.16 12.26 7.29
C LEU A 268 -11.07 11.02 7.33
N LEU A 269 -10.52 9.82 7.14
CA LEU A 269 -11.26 8.57 7.26
C LEU A 269 -11.76 8.36 8.68
N ALA A 270 -10.94 8.68 9.70
CA ALA A 270 -11.34 8.57 11.10
C ALA A 270 -12.51 9.49 11.43
N GLU A 271 -12.48 10.75 10.97
CA GLU A 271 -13.56 11.74 11.17
C GLU A 271 -14.83 11.33 10.41
N SER A 272 -14.70 10.83 9.19
CA SER A 272 -15.81 10.29 8.38
C SER A 272 -16.46 9.10 9.07
N ALA A 273 -15.66 8.14 9.52
CA ALA A 273 -16.16 6.97 10.25
C ALA A 273 -16.83 7.37 11.56
N GLN A 274 -16.27 8.30 12.35
CA GLN A 274 -16.88 8.82 13.57
C GLN A 274 -18.27 9.40 13.29
N ALA A 275 -18.38 10.21 12.22
CA ALA A 275 -19.66 10.84 11.86
C ALA A 275 -20.71 9.81 11.38
N SER A 276 -20.27 8.78 10.65
CA SER A 276 -21.13 7.70 10.16
C SER A 276 -21.57 6.75 11.27
N LEU A 277 -20.64 6.29 12.10
CA LEU A 277 -20.90 5.36 13.21
C LEU A 277 -21.81 5.99 14.28
N LYS A 278 -21.72 7.31 14.49
CA LYS A 278 -22.66 8.05 15.34
C LYS A 278 -24.12 7.90 14.88
N LYS A 279 -24.37 7.77 13.57
CA LYS A 279 -25.74 7.61 13.03
C LYS A 279 -26.39 6.28 13.43
N ILE A 280 -25.59 5.30 13.82
CA ILE A 280 -26.05 4.01 14.35
C ILE A 280 -25.84 3.87 15.86
N GLY A 281 -25.53 4.98 16.55
CA GLY A 281 -25.41 5.03 18.01
C GLY A 281 -24.06 4.58 18.56
N ILE A 282 -23.02 4.46 17.76
CA ILE A 282 -21.67 4.13 18.25
C ILE A 282 -20.87 5.40 18.53
N GLU A 283 -20.31 5.49 19.73
CA GLU A 283 -19.33 6.54 20.08
C GLU A 283 -17.94 6.15 19.57
N VAL A 284 -17.28 7.03 18.81
CA VAL A 284 -15.90 6.81 18.35
C VAL A 284 -14.96 7.81 19.00
N GLN A 285 -13.92 7.31 19.66
CA GLN A 285 -12.83 8.10 20.23
C GLN A 285 -11.61 7.99 19.32
N ILE A 286 -11.32 9.07 18.57
CA ILE A 286 -10.21 9.09 17.62
C ILE A 286 -8.89 9.35 18.36
N GLN A 287 -7.93 8.44 18.19
CA GLN A 287 -6.53 8.61 18.60
C GLN A 287 -5.64 8.70 17.35
N CYS A 288 -5.41 9.92 16.86
CA CYS A 288 -4.51 10.17 15.74
C CYS A 288 -3.15 10.66 16.26
N THR A 289 -2.11 9.83 16.17
CA THR A 289 -0.80 10.14 16.76
C THR A 289 0.36 9.52 16.00
N ALA A 290 1.50 10.23 15.93
CA ALA A 290 2.74 9.69 15.39
C ALA A 290 3.28 8.49 16.21
N ASN A 291 2.92 8.40 17.50
CA ASN A 291 3.34 7.32 18.39
C ASN A 291 2.39 6.11 18.40
N HIS A 292 1.59 5.93 17.33
CA HIS A 292 0.60 4.87 17.20
C HIS A 292 1.17 3.46 17.45
N LEU A 293 2.43 3.18 17.07
CA LEU A 293 3.06 1.88 17.29
C LEU A 293 3.26 1.54 18.77
N GLU A 294 3.46 2.54 19.62
CA GLU A 294 3.51 2.33 21.08
C GLU A 294 2.12 2.04 21.67
N LEU A 295 1.09 2.71 21.14
CA LEU A 295 -0.28 2.48 21.57
C LEU A 295 -0.80 1.11 21.14
N LEU A 296 -0.43 0.64 19.95
CA LEU A 296 -0.71 -0.73 19.51
C LEU A 296 -0.17 -1.76 20.51
N LYS A 297 1.09 -1.60 20.96
CA LYS A 297 1.71 -2.50 21.93
C LYS A 297 1.02 -2.50 23.31
N LYS A 298 0.38 -1.38 23.67
CA LYS A 298 -0.36 -1.26 24.95
C LYS A 298 -1.73 -1.94 24.91
N GLY A 299 -2.26 -2.22 23.71
CA GLY A 299 -3.55 -2.89 23.50
C GLY A 299 -4.78 -2.00 23.78
N ASN A 300 -4.62 -0.70 24.06
CA ASN A 300 -5.72 0.22 24.33
C ASN A 300 -6.29 0.81 23.03
N TRP A 301 -6.83 -0.02 22.17
CA TRP A 301 -7.44 0.35 20.90
C TRP A 301 -8.42 -0.76 20.48
N ASP A 302 -9.44 -0.40 19.73
CA ASP A 302 -10.43 -1.33 19.19
C ASP A 302 -10.30 -1.48 17.68
N VAL A 303 -10.05 -0.40 16.97
CA VAL A 303 -9.84 -0.38 15.51
C VAL A 303 -8.52 0.33 15.21
N TYR A 304 -7.64 -0.31 14.47
CA TYR A 304 -6.41 0.32 13.96
C TYR A 304 -6.48 0.50 12.45
N VAL A 305 -6.38 1.75 12.02
CA VAL A 305 -6.48 2.10 10.59
C VAL A 305 -5.15 2.60 10.05
N SER A 306 -4.74 2.02 8.95
CA SER A 306 -3.44 2.27 8.33
C SER A 306 -3.50 2.27 6.80
N ALA A 307 -2.42 2.71 6.18
CA ALA A 307 -2.20 2.66 4.75
C ALA A 307 -1.04 1.72 4.42
N PHE A 308 -1.23 0.87 3.43
CA PHE A 308 -0.21 -0.08 3.00
C PHE A 308 -0.23 -0.32 1.49
N VAL A 309 0.93 -0.58 0.90
CA VAL A 309 1.03 -1.01 -0.50
C VAL A 309 0.81 -2.51 -0.53
N SER A 310 -0.38 -2.95 -0.94
CA SER A 310 -0.83 -4.34 -0.79
C SER A 310 -0.12 -5.32 -1.72
N ALA A 311 0.23 -4.91 -2.94
CA ALA A 311 0.94 -5.74 -3.90
C ALA A 311 2.06 -4.94 -4.59
N PRO A 312 3.20 -4.67 -3.89
CA PRO A 312 4.28 -3.83 -4.42
C PRO A 312 4.95 -4.42 -5.67
N THR A 313 4.93 -5.73 -5.82
CA THR A 313 5.52 -6.47 -6.93
C THR A 313 4.48 -7.15 -7.81
N GLY A 314 3.19 -6.83 -7.61
CA GLY A 314 2.08 -7.41 -8.37
C GLY A 314 1.68 -8.82 -7.94
N ASP A 315 2.21 -9.34 -6.84
CA ASP A 315 1.82 -10.65 -6.28
C ASP A 315 0.96 -10.46 -5.02
N PRO A 316 -0.14 -11.23 -4.83
CA PRO A 316 -1.06 -11.10 -3.70
C PRO A 316 -0.49 -11.60 -2.38
N GLU A 317 0.45 -12.54 -2.40
CA GLU A 317 1.01 -13.21 -1.22
C GLU A 317 1.59 -12.21 -0.20
N TYR A 318 2.15 -11.09 -0.68
CA TYR A 318 2.77 -10.09 0.17
C TYR A 318 1.83 -9.47 1.21
N PHE A 319 0.58 -9.15 0.85
CA PHE A 319 -0.39 -8.61 1.81
C PHE A 319 -0.77 -9.68 2.85
N PHE A 320 -1.05 -10.87 2.40
CA PHE A 320 -1.50 -11.98 3.23
C PHE A 320 -0.44 -12.38 4.26
N THR A 321 0.79 -12.62 3.82
CA THR A 321 1.90 -12.98 4.70
C THR A 321 2.29 -11.85 5.66
N THR A 322 2.09 -10.59 5.27
CA THR A 322 2.44 -9.43 6.10
C THR A 322 1.41 -9.15 7.18
N HIS A 323 0.09 -9.31 6.89
CA HIS A 323 -0.99 -8.82 7.75
C HIS A 323 -1.92 -9.90 8.29
N CYS A 324 -2.04 -11.06 7.64
CA CYS A 324 -3.15 -11.98 7.89
C CYS A 324 -2.75 -13.30 8.54
N LEU A 325 -1.50 -13.75 8.43
CA LEU A 325 -1.06 -14.97 9.11
C LEU A 325 -0.86 -14.72 10.60
N GLN A 326 -1.07 -15.76 11.40
CA GLN A 326 -1.00 -15.68 12.88
C GLN A 326 0.32 -15.09 13.38
N ASP A 327 1.45 -15.45 12.77
CA ASP A 327 2.78 -15.01 13.17
C ASP A 327 3.24 -13.72 12.47
N SER A 328 2.38 -13.11 11.65
CA SER A 328 2.71 -11.89 10.92
C SER A 328 2.92 -10.70 11.85
N SER A 329 4.03 -9.99 11.67
CA SER A 329 4.38 -8.83 12.50
C SER A 329 3.40 -7.66 12.41
N LYS A 330 2.56 -7.62 11.39
CA LYS A 330 1.52 -6.59 11.16
C LYS A 330 0.10 -7.13 11.27
N ASN A 331 -0.10 -8.37 11.70
CA ASN A 331 -1.37 -8.85 12.19
C ASN A 331 -1.63 -8.24 13.59
N ARG A 332 -2.13 -7.01 13.60
CA ARG A 332 -2.31 -6.22 14.84
C ARG A 332 -3.52 -6.66 15.63
N GLY A 333 -4.56 -7.12 14.92
CA GLY A 333 -5.82 -7.55 15.50
C GLY A 333 -5.81 -8.96 16.09
N GLY A 334 -4.78 -9.74 15.81
CA GLY A 334 -4.71 -11.15 16.21
C GLY A 334 -5.64 -12.04 15.38
N TYR A 335 -5.85 -11.69 14.10
CA TYR A 335 -6.63 -12.51 13.18
C TYR A 335 -6.05 -13.93 13.07
N TYR A 336 -6.93 -14.91 13.08
CA TYR A 336 -6.61 -16.32 12.83
C TYR A 336 -7.80 -17.02 12.19
N SER A 337 -7.54 -17.71 11.10
CA SER A 337 -8.51 -18.57 10.41
C SER A 337 -7.79 -19.80 9.88
N GLU A 338 -8.24 -21.00 10.28
CA GLU A 338 -7.65 -22.26 9.82
C GLU A 338 -7.81 -22.41 8.29
N THR A 339 -8.94 -21.96 7.75
CA THR A 339 -9.20 -21.95 6.31
C THR A 339 -8.20 -21.04 5.58
N PHE A 340 -7.96 -19.84 6.11
CA PHE A 340 -7.03 -18.90 5.54
C PHE A 340 -5.59 -19.43 5.52
N GLU A 341 -5.13 -20.03 6.64
CA GLU A 341 -3.79 -20.66 6.74
C GLU A 341 -3.62 -21.81 5.74
N MET A 342 -4.68 -22.63 5.52
CA MET A 342 -4.65 -23.70 4.53
C MET A 342 -4.58 -23.17 3.08
N LEU A 343 -5.30 -22.10 2.78
CA LEU A 343 -5.27 -21.47 1.45
C LEU A 343 -3.90 -20.83 1.18
N GLU A 344 -3.28 -20.21 2.19
CA GLU A 344 -1.94 -19.65 2.07
C GLU A 344 -0.88 -20.72 1.77
N GLN A 345 -0.94 -21.87 2.44
CA GLN A 345 -0.05 -23.00 2.15
C GLN A 345 -0.18 -23.49 0.70
N GLN A 346 -1.37 -23.42 0.11
CA GLN A 346 -1.58 -23.75 -1.29
C GLN A 346 -1.00 -22.66 -2.20
N LEU A 347 -1.28 -21.38 -1.89
CA LEU A 347 -0.80 -20.23 -2.66
C LEU A 347 0.72 -20.18 -2.73
N SER A 348 1.40 -20.39 -1.59
CA SER A 348 2.86 -20.34 -1.48
C SER A 348 3.58 -21.45 -2.25
N GLY A 349 2.88 -22.51 -2.64
CA GLY A 349 3.42 -23.61 -3.45
C GLY A 349 2.93 -23.67 -4.90
N GLU A 350 1.96 -22.83 -5.29
CA GLU A 350 1.32 -22.92 -6.62
C GLU A 350 2.03 -22.04 -7.64
N PHE A 351 2.44 -22.62 -8.78
CA PHE A 351 3.11 -21.94 -9.89
C PHE A 351 2.16 -21.53 -11.02
N ASP A 352 0.98 -22.12 -11.08
CA ASP A 352 -0.02 -21.76 -12.08
C ASP A 352 -0.67 -20.42 -11.73
N THR A 353 -0.51 -19.43 -12.60
CA THR A 353 -0.98 -18.06 -12.37
C THR A 353 -2.51 -17.95 -12.24
N GLU A 354 -3.27 -18.78 -12.98
CA GLU A 354 -4.73 -18.77 -12.89
C GLU A 354 -5.18 -19.31 -11.53
N LYS A 355 -4.59 -20.42 -11.08
CA LYS A 355 -4.87 -20.97 -9.75
C LYS A 355 -4.42 -20.06 -8.62
N ARG A 356 -3.27 -19.38 -8.75
CA ARG A 356 -2.86 -18.36 -7.78
C ARG A 356 -3.89 -17.25 -7.68
N THR A 357 -4.44 -16.83 -8.82
CA THR A 357 -5.52 -15.82 -8.87
C THR A 357 -6.77 -16.32 -8.15
N GLU A 358 -7.22 -17.56 -8.41
CA GLU A 358 -8.36 -18.16 -7.74
C GLU A 358 -8.16 -18.26 -6.22
N LEU A 359 -7.00 -18.74 -5.77
CA LEU A 359 -6.65 -18.83 -4.36
C LEU A 359 -6.63 -17.44 -3.69
N ALA A 360 -6.08 -16.44 -4.34
CA ALA A 360 -6.04 -15.08 -3.81
C ALA A 360 -7.43 -14.47 -3.66
N ILE A 361 -8.35 -14.75 -4.58
CA ILE A 361 -9.76 -14.35 -4.50
C ILE A 361 -10.44 -15.05 -3.31
N GLU A 362 -10.26 -16.37 -3.18
CA GLU A 362 -10.85 -17.15 -2.08
C GLU A 362 -10.30 -16.69 -0.72
N MET A 363 -9.00 -16.43 -0.62
CA MET A 363 -8.37 -15.89 0.60
C MET A 363 -8.91 -14.51 0.95
N THR A 364 -9.06 -13.64 -0.05
CA THR A 364 -9.63 -12.30 0.16
C THR A 364 -11.07 -12.40 0.65
N GLN A 365 -11.91 -13.25 0.03
CA GLN A 365 -13.29 -13.42 0.47
C GLN A 365 -13.37 -13.99 1.89
N THR A 366 -12.55 -14.99 2.22
CA THR A 366 -12.45 -15.55 3.58
C THR A 366 -12.11 -14.44 4.60
N LEU A 367 -11.17 -13.56 4.25
CA LEU A 367 -10.77 -12.45 5.11
C LEU A 367 -11.92 -11.45 5.34
N LEU A 368 -12.75 -11.19 4.33
CA LEU A 368 -13.92 -10.32 4.42
C LEU A 368 -15.03 -10.96 5.25
N ASP A 369 -15.35 -12.23 4.99
CA ASP A 369 -16.40 -12.98 5.69
C ASP A 369 -16.09 -13.15 7.20
N ASP A 370 -14.83 -13.13 7.60
CA ASP A 370 -14.41 -13.19 9.00
C ASP A 370 -14.53 -11.84 9.75
N HIS A 371 -14.86 -10.74 9.05
CA HIS A 371 -15.07 -9.38 9.59
C HIS A 371 -13.98 -8.88 10.56
N MET A 372 -12.73 -9.30 10.35
CA MET A 372 -11.59 -8.81 11.16
C MET A 372 -10.82 -7.67 10.49
N PHE A 373 -11.15 -7.38 9.25
CA PHE A 373 -10.65 -6.27 8.45
C PHE A 373 -11.80 -5.52 7.79
N PHE A 374 -11.57 -4.26 7.45
CA PHE A 374 -12.36 -3.53 6.47
C PHE A 374 -11.44 -2.75 5.54
N PHE A 375 -11.87 -2.55 4.31
CA PHE A 375 -11.13 -1.82 3.30
C PHE A 375 -11.91 -0.56 2.90
N ALA A 376 -11.27 0.61 2.97
CA ALA A 376 -11.95 1.88 2.74
C ALA A 376 -11.74 2.40 1.33
N SER A 377 -10.49 2.49 0.88
CA SER A 377 -10.17 2.98 -0.45
C SER A 377 -8.77 2.59 -0.91
N HIS A 378 -8.58 2.59 -2.24
CA HIS A 378 -7.26 2.60 -2.88
C HIS A 378 -6.91 4.02 -3.29
N LEU A 379 -5.64 4.39 -3.11
CA LEU A 379 -5.15 5.72 -3.44
C LEU A 379 -4.86 5.84 -4.95
N LYS A 380 -5.30 6.92 -5.56
CA LYS A 380 -4.78 7.39 -6.86
C LYS A 380 -3.62 8.34 -6.63
N MET A 381 -2.58 8.19 -7.44
CA MET A 381 -1.49 9.15 -7.51
C MET A 381 -1.57 9.93 -8.82
N SER A 382 -1.17 11.19 -8.75
CA SER A 382 -1.23 12.08 -9.91
C SER A 382 0.14 12.67 -10.23
N MET A 383 0.48 12.67 -11.51
CA MET A 383 1.56 13.44 -12.10
C MET A 383 0.94 14.65 -12.77
N VAL A 384 1.34 15.85 -12.38
CA VAL A 384 0.95 17.09 -13.03
C VAL A 384 2.15 17.64 -13.79
N SER A 385 2.01 17.88 -15.07
CA SER A 385 3.05 18.46 -15.93
C SER A 385 2.63 19.81 -16.52
N GLY A 386 3.59 20.72 -16.64
CA GLY A 386 3.42 22.03 -17.24
C GLY A 386 3.48 22.01 -18.77
N GLU A 387 3.40 23.22 -19.37
CA GLU A 387 3.40 23.41 -20.82
C GLU A 387 4.63 22.77 -21.49
N GLY A 388 4.40 22.03 -22.56
CA GLY A 388 5.46 21.42 -23.38
C GLY A 388 6.06 20.12 -22.81
N VAL A 389 5.68 19.71 -21.60
CA VAL A 389 6.10 18.43 -21.02
C VAL A 389 5.13 17.34 -21.42
N THR A 390 5.63 16.30 -22.08
CA THR A 390 4.81 15.17 -22.56
C THR A 390 5.44 13.82 -22.23
N GLY A 391 4.60 12.78 -22.11
CA GLY A 391 5.05 11.39 -21.88
C GLY A 391 5.38 11.07 -20.42
N LEU A 392 5.00 11.94 -19.48
CA LEU A 392 4.98 11.62 -18.07
C LEU A 392 3.60 11.06 -17.69
N THR A 393 3.60 9.95 -16.97
CA THR A 393 2.39 9.31 -16.43
C THR A 393 2.57 9.06 -14.93
N ALA A 394 1.47 9.02 -14.21
CA ALA A 394 1.48 8.63 -12.78
C ALA A 394 1.78 7.14 -12.63
#